data_182d4e9d34bc21ef517ad712ee0d47da
#
_entry.id   182d4e9d34bc21ef517ad712ee0d47da
#
_cell.length_a   1.000
_cell.length_b   1.000
_cell.length_c   1.000
_cell.angle_alpha   90.00
_cell.angle_beta   90.00
_cell.angle_gamma   90.00
#
_symmetry.space_group_name_H-M   'P 1'
#
loop_
_entity.id
_entity.type
_entity.pdbx_description
1 polymer ?
#
loop_
_entity_poly.entity_id
_entity_poly.type
_entity_poly.pdbx_seq_one_letter_code
_entity_poly.pdbx_strand_id
1 'polypeptide(L)'
;MTVRVLNKKGQPVDGAPQWSSANPAVVAAEDGGRLVAKGAGKAMVTASLGDLQVQIPVEVVDVSSVEMSTPSLVVLGPIGTSVPLSYVVKDSKGRVIALKPSFSSHDPKIATVNDDGVVTSVAAGKSTIVGRIGDVQGGCDVEVVVHPISRLELRPATALVHVGDSQHFQVTAYGPDGIPVPDVAAAFKSSNPEVASVDAAGVASGKKTGAAVIRVDLAGQTAEATLLVN
;
A
#
# COMPACT_ATOMS: atom_id res chain seq x y z
N MET A 1 20.95 -11.73 -15.64
CA MET A 1 20.42 -10.85 -16.72
C MET A 1 20.29 -11.62 -18.00
N THR A 2 19.38 -11.27 -18.91
CA THR A 2 19.21 -11.92 -20.19
C THR A 2 19.36 -10.90 -21.30
N VAL A 3 20.20 -11.17 -22.28
CA VAL A 3 20.37 -10.38 -23.51
C VAL A 3 19.87 -11.21 -24.68
N ARG A 4 19.08 -10.61 -25.55
CA ARG A 4 18.68 -11.23 -26.82
C ARG A 4 19.53 -10.63 -27.95
N VAL A 5 20.16 -11.47 -28.72
CA VAL A 5 20.87 -11.05 -29.94
C VAL A 5 19.88 -11.14 -31.09
N LEU A 6 19.74 -10.06 -31.86
CA LEU A 6 18.86 -10.03 -33.03
C LEU A 6 19.65 -9.69 -34.28
N ASN A 7 19.29 -10.31 -35.42
CA ASN A 7 19.81 -9.94 -36.73
C ASN A 7 19.16 -8.62 -37.23
N LYS A 8 19.62 -8.14 -38.41
CA LYS A 8 19.08 -6.93 -39.03
C LYS A 8 17.58 -6.98 -39.35
N LYS A 9 16.97 -8.15 -39.33
CA LYS A 9 15.53 -8.37 -39.53
C LYS A 9 14.76 -8.50 -38.20
N GLY A 10 15.43 -8.30 -37.07
CA GLY A 10 14.80 -8.42 -35.73
C GLY A 10 14.55 -9.87 -35.26
N GLN A 11 15.15 -10.86 -35.93
CA GLN A 11 15.00 -12.28 -35.56
C GLN A 11 16.08 -12.67 -34.55
N PRO A 12 15.76 -13.53 -33.55
CA PRO A 12 16.77 -14.07 -32.64
C PRO A 12 17.87 -14.80 -33.36
N VAL A 13 19.10 -14.61 -32.94
CA VAL A 13 20.29 -15.31 -33.41
C VAL A 13 20.94 -15.98 -32.20
N ASP A 14 21.35 -17.23 -32.38
CA ASP A 14 22.10 -17.95 -31.36
C ASP A 14 23.49 -17.33 -31.20
N GLY A 15 23.82 -17.02 -29.92
CA GLY A 15 25.12 -16.48 -29.55
C GLY A 15 25.21 -16.35 -28.03
N ALA A 16 26.36 -16.71 -27.47
CA ALA A 16 26.66 -16.51 -26.07
C ALA A 16 27.47 -15.21 -25.90
N PRO A 17 26.88 -14.08 -25.43
CA PRO A 17 27.62 -12.86 -25.19
C PRO A 17 28.68 -13.07 -24.12
N GLN A 18 29.82 -12.45 -24.29
CA GLN A 18 30.83 -12.28 -23.25
C GLN A 18 30.40 -11.12 -22.31
N TRP A 19 30.55 -11.32 -21.01
CA TRP A 19 30.18 -10.37 -20.02
C TRP A 19 31.40 -9.81 -19.31
N SER A 20 31.44 -8.53 -19.12
CA SER A 20 32.49 -7.83 -18.37
C SER A 20 31.92 -6.70 -17.52
N SER A 21 32.62 -6.39 -16.44
CA SER A 21 32.30 -5.28 -15.55
C SER A 21 33.43 -4.27 -15.57
N ALA A 22 33.12 -2.99 -15.72
CA ALA A 22 34.08 -1.90 -15.60
C ALA A 22 34.54 -1.71 -14.14
N ASN A 23 33.81 -2.25 -13.15
CA ASN A 23 34.20 -2.24 -11.76
C ASN A 23 33.87 -3.58 -11.07
N PRO A 24 34.76 -4.59 -11.20
CA PRO A 24 34.53 -5.91 -10.61
C PRO A 24 34.48 -5.92 -9.07
N ALA A 25 35.01 -4.87 -8.40
CA ALA A 25 34.90 -4.71 -6.95
C ALA A 25 33.49 -4.34 -6.49
N VAL A 26 32.67 -3.77 -7.39
CA VAL A 26 31.26 -3.46 -7.13
C VAL A 26 30.38 -4.59 -7.64
N VAL A 27 30.56 -4.99 -8.90
CA VAL A 27 29.79 -6.07 -9.53
C VAL A 27 30.75 -6.94 -10.33
N ALA A 28 30.83 -8.23 -10.01
CA ALA A 28 31.46 -9.21 -10.86
C ALA A 28 30.45 -9.72 -11.90
N ALA A 29 30.86 -9.74 -13.18
CA ALA A 29 30.09 -10.32 -14.25
C ALA A 29 30.64 -11.72 -14.54
N GLU A 30 29.76 -12.73 -14.49
CA GLU A 30 30.08 -14.13 -14.75
C GLU A 30 29.46 -14.57 -16.07
N ASP A 31 29.92 -15.71 -16.59
CA ASP A 31 29.38 -16.30 -17.79
C ASP A 31 27.86 -16.53 -17.72
N GLY A 32 27.19 -16.43 -18.87
CA GLY A 32 25.73 -16.54 -18.95
C GLY A 32 24.98 -15.31 -18.41
N GLY A 33 25.65 -14.19 -18.07
CA GLY A 33 25.02 -12.95 -17.64
C GLY A 33 24.63 -12.94 -16.18
N ARG A 34 25.24 -13.78 -15.35
CA ARG A 34 25.09 -13.73 -13.91
C ARG A 34 25.93 -12.59 -13.36
N LEU A 35 25.27 -11.70 -12.58
CA LEU A 35 25.94 -10.60 -11.90
C LEU A 35 25.98 -10.88 -10.40
N VAL A 36 27.16 -10.72 -9.81
CA VAL A 36 27.38 -10.91 -8.36
C VAL A 36 27.79 -9.59 -7.75
N ALA A 37 27.01 -9.06 -6.83
CA ALA A 37 27.35 -7.88 -6.05
C ALA A 37 28.51 -8.20 -5.11
N LYS A 38 29.53 -7.35 -5.09
CA LYS A 38 30.75 -7.46 -4.27
C LYS A 38 30.89 -6.30 -3.28
N GLY A 39 30.38 -5.13 -3.63
CA GLY A 39 30.45 -3.95 -2.80
C GLY A 39 29.47 -2.86 -3.28
N ALA A 40 29.15 -1.91 -2.41
CA ALA A 40 28.30 -0.79 -2.77
C ALA A 40 28.96 0.15 -3.79
N GLY A 41 28.19 0.63 -4.76
CA GLY A 41 28.68 1.56 -5.78
C GLY A 41 28.03 1.35 -7.13
N LYS A 42 28.66 1.98 -8.15
CA LYS A 42 28.17 1.91 -9.54
C LYS A 42 29.19 1.18 -10.41
N ALA A 43 28.69 0.36 -11.30
CA ALA A 43 29.48 -0.33 -12.32
C ALA A 43 28.74 -0.31 -13.66
N MET A 44 29.50 -0.18 -14.74
CA MET A 44 28.99 -0.43 -16.09
C MET A 44 29.29 -1.87 -16.46
N VAL A 45 28.26 -2.66 -16.74
CA VAL A 45 28.37 -4.03 -17.22
C VAL A 45 28.18 -4.03 -18.72
N THR A 46 29.09 -4.68 -19.45
CA THR A 46 29.06 -4.79 -20.91
C THR A 46 28.81 -6.23 -21.30
N ALA A 47 27.83 -6.45 -22.17
CA ALA A 47 27.65 -7.69 -22.89
C ALA A 47 28.12 -7.48 -24.33
N SER A 48 29.02 -8.32 -24.85
CA SER A 48 29.60 -8.20 -26.20
C SER A 48 29.49 -9.50 -26.98
N LEU A 49 29.20 -9.40 -28.28
CA LEU A 49 29.21 -10.52 -29.24
C LEU A 49 29.76 -10.01 -30.57
N GLY A 50 31.03 -10.38 -30.90
CA GLY A 50 31.74 -9.76 -31.99
C GLY A 50 31.84 -8.24 -31.82
N ASP A 51 31.47 -7.48 -32.83
CA ASP A 51 31.50 -6.02 -32.82
C ASP A 51 30.26 -5.40 -32.11
N LEU A 52 29.30 -6.21 -31.71
CA LEU A 52 28.08 -5.74 -31.02
C LEU A 52 28.32 -5.63 -29.51
N GLN A 53 27.96 -4.50 -28.96
CA GLN A 53 28.05 -4.27 -27.50
C GLN A 53 26.78 -3.60 -26.99
N VAL A 54 26.40 -3.99 -25.76
CA VAL A 54 25.39 -3.30 -24.97
C VAL A 54 25.95 -3.03 -23.58
N GLN A 55 25.78 -1.80 -23.10
CA GLN A 55 26.21 -1.37 -21.77
C GLN A 55 25.01 -1.20 -20.87
N ILE A 56 25.12 -1.70 -19.65
CA ILE A 56 24.05 -1.74 -18.65
C ILE A 56 24.61 -1.09 -17.37
N PRO A 57 24.08 0.08 -16.95
CA PRO A 57 24.47 0.65 -15.68
C PRO A 57 23.86 -0.19 -14.55
N VAL A 58 24.69 -0.57 -13.60
CA VAL A 58 24.32 -1.35 -12.42
C VAL A 58 24.74 -0.57 -11.18
N GLU A 59 23.82 -0.39 -10.25
CA GLU A 59 24.09 0.19 -8.95
C GLU A 59 23.86 -0.88 -7.87
N VAL A 60 24.88 -1.08 -7.03
CA VAL A 60 24.79 -1.90 -5.83
C VAL A 60 24.61 -0.98 -4.64
N VAL A 61 23.50 -1.14 -3.98
CA VAL A 61 23.17 -0.37 -2.77
C VAL A 61 23.43 -1.25 -1.56
N ASP A 62 24.18 -0.71 -0.61
CA ASP A 62 24.44 -1.32 0.68
C ASP A 62 23.27 -0.94 1.62
N VAL A 63 22.55 -1.94 2.11
CA VAL A 63 21.45 -1.75 3.07
C VAL A 63 21.97 -2.15 4.44
N SER A 64 21.93 -1.22 5.40
CA SER A 64 22.39 -1.43 6.77
C SER A 64 21.24 -1.59 7.75
N SER A 65 20.12 -0.85 7.55
CA SER A 65 18.95 -0.98 8.41
C SER A 65 17.65 -0.76 7.67
N VAL A 66 16.61 -1.43 8.16
CA VAL A 66 15.19 -1.15 7.89
C VAL A 66 14.59 -0.75 9.23
N GLU A 67 14.22 0.51 9.38
CA GLU A 67 13.70 1.06 10.63
C GLU A 67 12.23 1.41 10.47
N MET A 68 11.37 0.87 11.34
CA MET A 68 9.97 1.31 11.41
C MET A 68 9.93 2.63 12.19
N SER A 69 9.21 3.63 11.68
CA SER A 69 9.10 4.95 12.30
C SER A 69 8.43 4.89 13.68
N THR A 70 7.58 3.86 13.88
CA THR A 70 7.00 3.52 15.17
C THR A 70 7.34 2.08 15.52
N PRO A 71 7.97 1.81 16.69
CA PRO A 71 8.31 0.44 17.10
C PRO A 71 7.06 -0.36 17.48
N SER A 72 5.97 0.31 17.84
CA SER A 72 4.67 -0.32 18.12
C SER A 72 3.53 0.47 17.49
N LEU A 73 2.52 -0.24 17.00
CA LEU A 73 1.31 0.29 16.37
C LEU A 73 0.09 -0.32 17.06
N VAL A 74 -0.84 0.53 17.49
CA VAL A 74 -2.16 0.07 17.94
C VAL A 74 -3.16 0.30 16.81
N VAL A 75 -3.76 -0.78 16.30
CA VAL A 75 -4.86 -0.72 15.34
C VAL A 75 -6.16 -0.80 16.10
N LEU A 76 -6.83 0.33 16.22
CA LEU A 76 -8.07 0.48 16.97
C LEU A 76 -9.24 0.60 16.00
N GLY A 77 -10.27 -0.23 16.19
CA GLY A 77 -11.48 -0.15 15.36
C GLY A 77 -12.10 -1.51 15.07
N PRO A 78 -13.03 -1.58 14.11
CA PRO A 78 -13.60 -2.85 13.67
C PRO A 78 -12.56 -3.69 12.92
N ILE A 79 -12.85 -4.98 12.79
CA ILE A 79 -12.07 -5.87 11.91
C ILE A 79 -12.08 -5.30 10.48
N GLY A 80 -10.92 -5.32 9.81
CA GLY A 80 -10.72 -4.71 8.50
C GLY A 80 -10.19 -3.28 8.54
N THR A 81 -10.01 -2.69 9.73
CA THR A 81 -9.34 -1.39 9.88
C THR A 81 -7.91 -1.48 9.35
N SER A 82 -7.54 -0.51 8.51
CA SER A 82 -6.25 -0.48 7.84
C SER A 82 -5.45 0.77 8.22
N VAL A 83 -4.16 0.58 8.54
CA VAL A 83 -3.24 1.65 8.94
C VAL A 83 -1.92 1.50 8.19
N PRO A 84 -1.42 2.55 7.51
CA PRO A 84 -0.13 2.50 6.83
C PRO A 84 1.02 2.53 7.84
N LEU A 85 2.05 1.70 7.60
CA LEU A 85 3.33 1.77 8.29
C LEU A 85 4.24 2.79 7.61
N SER A 86 4.93 3.57 8.42
CA SER A 86 6.03 4.41 7.98
C SER A 86 7.37 3.75 8.31
N TYR A 87 8.28 3.76 7.36
CA TYR A 87 9.59 3.14 7.52
C TYR A 87 10.70 3.97 6.84
N VAL A 88 11.93 3.72 7.24
CA VAL A 88 13.13 4.31 6.64
C VAL A 88 14.15 3.20 6.40
N VAL A 89 14.72 3.16 5.21
CA VAL A 89 15.84 2.28 4.85
C VAL A 89 17.10 3.10 4.83
N LYS A 90 18.18 2.63 5.48
CA LYS A 90 19.47 3.33 5.53
C LYS A 90 20.62 2.46 5.04
N ASP A 91 21.63 3.12 4.46
CA ASP A 91 22.90 2.50 4.13
C ASP A 91 23.86 2.48 5.34
N SER A 92 25.04 1.86 5.18
CA SER A 92 26.08 1.79 6.23
C SER A 92 26.64 3.15 6.66
N LYS A 93 26.38 4.22 5.91
CA LYS A 93 26.72 5.60 6.24
C LYS A 93 25.56 6.37 6.88
N GLY A 94 24.44 5.70 7.17
CA GLY A 94 23.25 6.30 7.75
C GLY A 94 22.40 7.14 6.78
N ARG A 95 22.69 7.09 5.47
CA ARG A 95 21.93 7.84 4.46
C ARG A 95 20.64 7.10 4.13
N VAL A 96 19.55 7.84 4.01
CA VAL A 96 18.25 7.29 3.60
C VAL A 96 18.29 6.87 2.13
N ILE A 97 17.80 5.65 1.87
CA ILE A 97 17.74 5.06 0.54
C ILE A 97 16.27 4.80 0.17
N ALA A 98 15.90 5.16 -1.06
CA ALA A 98 14.55 4.94 -1.56
C ALA A 98 14.39 3.48 -2.03
N LEU A 99 14.41 2.53 -1.09
CA LEU A 99 14.12 1.12 -1.33
C LEU A 99 12.88 0.71 -0.55
N LYS A 100 12.08 -0.16 -1.15
CA LYS A 100 10.87 -0.71 -0.57
C LYS A 100 11.15 -2.09 0.02
N PRO A 101 10.91 -2.30 1.34
CA PRO A 101 10.98 -3.62 1.94
C PRO A 101 9.85 -4.53 1.45
N SER A 102 10.08 -5.82 1.49
CA SER A 102 8.99 -6.80 1.50
C SER A 102 8.44 -6.92 2.91
N PHE A 103 7.11 -6.92 3.05
CA PHE A 103 6.47 -6.99 4.35
C PHE A 103 5.87 -8.37 4.60
N SER A 104 5.89 -8.79 5.87
CA SER A 104 5.23 -10.00 6.34
C SER A 104 4.72 -9.83 7.76
N SER A 105 3.66 -10.56 8.11
CA SER A 105 3.14 -10.65 9.48
C SER A 105 3.55 -11.97 10.11
N HIS A 106 3.95 -11.94 11.37
CA HIS A 106 4.20 -13.16 12.14
C HIS A 106 2.90 -13.93 12.44
N ASP A 107 1.78 -13.23 12.65
CA ASP A 107 0.46 -13.86 12.79
C ASP A 107 -0.58 -13.19 11.87
N PRO A 108 -0.75 -13.70 10.65
CA PRO A 108 -1.73 -13.16 9.72
C PRO A 108 -3.20 -13.33 10.13
N LYS A 109 -3.46 -14.15 11.19
CA LYS A 109 -4.80 -14.28 11.78
C LYS A 109 -5.16 -13.09 12.67
N ILE A 110 -4.18 -12.33 13.14
CA ILE A 110 -4.36 -11.13 13.96
C ILE A 110 -4.30 -9.89 13.09
N ALA A 111 -3.25 -9.74 12.27
CA ALA A 111 -3.07 -8.63 11.36
C ALA A 111 -2.37 -9.11 10.08
N THR A 112 -2.82 -8.64 8.94
CA THR A 112 -2.13 -8.81 7.65
C THR A 112 -1.42 -7.52 7.26
N VAL A 113 -0.48 -7.62 6.33
CA VAL A 113 0.19 -6.47 5.72
C VAL A 113 0.30 -6.70 4.22
N ASN A 114 0.06 -5.66 3.43
CA ASN A 114 0.25 -5.72 1.98
C ASN A 114 1.65 -5.24 1.56
N ASP A 115 1.95 -5.32 0.26
CA ASP A 115 3.23 -4.89 -0.30
C ASP A 115 3.50 -3.39 -0.10
N ASP A 116 2.47 -2.56 0.12
CA ASP A 116 2.61 -1.12 0.38
C ASP A 116 2.86 -0.80 1.85
N GLY A 117 2.95 -1.83 2.71
CA GLY A 117 3.14 -1.65 4.15
C GLY A 117 1.85 -1.22 4.86
N VAL A 118 0.68 -1.46 4.28
CA VAL A 118 -0.60 -1.19 4.94
C VAL A 118 -0.99 -2.41 5.77
N VAL A 119 -1.08 -2.22 7.08
CA VAL A 119 -1.52 -3.23 8.06
C VAL A 119 -3.03 -3.22 8.14
N THR A 120 -3.64 -4.40 8.05
CA THR A 120 -5.11 -4.57 8.17
C THR A 120 -5.41 -5.53 9.32
N SER A 121 -6.30 -5.11 10.23
CA SER A 121 -6.75 -5.91 11.36
C SER A 121 -7.63 -7.09 10.92
N VAL A 122 -7.38 -8.27 11.51
CA VAL A 122 -8.14 -9.52 11.22
C VAL A 122 -8.85 -10.02 12.48
N ALA A 123 -8.18 -9.98 13.64
CA ALA A 123 -8.74 -10.35 14.94
C ALA A 123 -8.04 -9.58 16.05
N ALA A 124 -8.66 -9.48 17.22
CA ALA A 124 -8.02 -8.94 18.41
C ALA A 124 -6.79 -9.77 18.82
N GLY A 125 -5.72 -9.09 19.20
CA GLY A 125 -4.48 -9.76 19.62
C GLY A 125 -3.23 -8.97 19.27
N LYS A 126 -2.09 -9.66 19.32
CA LYS A 126 -0.77 -9.09 19.04
C LYS A 126 -0.06 -9.85 17.92
N SER A 127 0.59 -9.14 17.06
CA SER A 127 1.44 -9.66 15.99
C SER A 127 2.64 -8.75 15.80
N THR A 128 3.66 -9.20 15.09
CA THR A 128 4.78 -8.37 14.66
C THR A 128 4.79 -8.32 13.14
N ILE A 129 4.83 -7.12 12.59
CA ILE A 129 5.04 -6.90 11.16
C ILE A 129 6.53 -6.70 10.93
N VAL A 130 7.08 -7.44 9.97
CA VAL A 130 8.50 -7.38 9.60
C VAL A 130 8.63 -6.86 8.18
N GLY A 131 9.45 -5.83 8.01
CA GLY A 131 9.92 -5.35 6.71
C GLY A 131 11.34 -5.85 6.44
N ARG A 132 11.60 -6.46 5.27
CA ARG A 132 12.88 -7.09 4.92
C ARG A 132 13.41 -6.62 3.57
N ILE A 133 14.72 -6.41 3.50
CA ILE A 133 15.49 -6.22 2.26
C ILE A 133 16.72 -7.12 2.33
N GLY A 134 16.77 -8.17 1.52
CA GLY A 134 17.82 -9.20 1.64
C GLY A 134 17.84 -9.82 3.04
N ASP A 135 18.98 -9.74 3.72
CA ASP A 135 19.15 -10.26 5.09
C ASP A 135 18.84 -9.22 6.17
N VAL A 136 18.63 -7.95 5.79
CA VAL A 136 18.35 -6.86 6.72
C VAL A 136 16.84 -6.75 6.96
N GLN A 137 16.46 -6.65 8.22
CA GLN A 137 15.05 -6.56 8.62
C GLN A 137 14.82 -5.56 9.74
N GLY A 138 13.60 -5.03 9.80
CA GLY A 138 13.09 -4.23 10.90
C GLY A 138 11.66 -4.65 11.26
N GLY A 139 11.30 -4.53 12.53
CA GLY A 139 10.01 -4.98 13.05
C GLY A 139 9.19 -3.84 13.64
N CYS A 140 7.87 -3.99 13.62
CA CYS A 140 6.89 -3.19 14.33
C CYS A 140 5.93 -4.11 15.06
N ASP A 141 5.80 -3.98 16.37
CA ASP A 141 4.80 -4.71 17.14
C ASP A 141 3.43 -4.10 16.91
N VAL A 142 2.46 -4.93 16.54
CA VAL A 142 1.09 -4.51 16.24
C VAL A 142 0.16 -5.10 17.29
N GLU A 143 -0.62 -4.25 17.95
CA GLU A 143 -1.72 -4.65 18.82
C GLU A 143 -3.04 -4.28 18.15
N VAL A 144 -3.87 -5.29 17.88
CA VAL A 144 -5.22 -5.09 17.33
C VAL A 144 -6.21 -5.07 18.48
N VAL A 145 -6.86 -3.93 18.69
CA VAL A 145 -7.94 -3.75 19.67
C VAL A 145 -9.25 -3.61 18.92
N VAL A 146 -10.07 -4.65 18.95
CA VAL A 146 -11.35 -4.66 18.23
C VAL A 146 -12.42 -4.00 19.09
N HIS A 147 -13.02 -2.95 18.55
CA HIS A 147 -14.26 -2.36 19.09
C HIS A 147 -15.44 -2.90 18.28
N PRO A 148 -16.26 -3.79 18.86
CA PRO A 148 -17.45 -4.28 18.17
C PRO A 148 -18.40 -3.10 17.94
N ILE A 149 -18.92 -2.98 16.71
CA ILE A 149 -19.93 -1.99 16.37
C ILE A 149 -21.30 -2.66 16.50
N SER A 150 -22.16 -2.08 17.32
CA SER A 150 -23.53 -2.53 17.53
C SER A 150 -24.55 -1.70 16.77
N ARG A 151 -24.25 -0.43 16.47
CA ARG A 151 -25.14 0.51 15.81
C ARG A 151 -24.35 1.56 15.02
N LEU A 152 -24.90 1.93 13.86
CA LEU A 152 -24.47 3.11 13.10
C LEU A 152 -25.57 4.18 13.17
N GLU A 153 -25.15 5.43 13.12
CA GLU A 153 -26.03 6.58 13.01
C GLU A 153 -25.50 7.49 11.90
N LEU A 154 -26.36 7.91 10.98
CA LEU A 154 -26.03 8.83 9.90
C LEU A 154 -26.79 10.16 10.10
N ARG A 155 -26.10 11.26 10.15
CA ARG A 155 -26.69 12.59 10.35
C ARG A 155 -26.28 13.59 9.26
N PRO A 156 -27.21 14.47 8.83
CA PRO A 156 -28.63 14.48 9.20
C PRO A 156 -29.39 13.28 8.63
N ALA A 157 -30.47 12.83 9.29
CA ALA A 157 -31.30 11.71 8.78
C ALA A 157 -32.04 12.06 7.49
N THR A 158 -32.30 13.35 7.27
CA THR A 158 -32.88 13.89 6.02
C THR A 158 -32.29 15.26 5.74
N ALA A 159 -32.01 15.53 4.48
CA ALA A 159 -31.53 16.83 4.00
C ALA A 159 -32.24 17.22 2.70
N LEU A 160 -32.34 18.53 2.46
CA LEU A 160 -32.84 19.12 1.22
C LEU A 160 -31.76 20.04 0.65
N VAL A 161 -31.43 19.88 -0.62
CA VAL A 161 -30.48 20.71 -1.35
C VAL A 161 -31.03 21.07 -2.73
N HIS A 162 -30.48 22.12 -3.37
CA HIS A 162 -30.74 22.41 -4.78
C HIS A 162 -29.77 21.64 -5.67
N VAL A 163 -30.14 21.52 -6.95
CA VAL A 163 -29.22 20.98 -7.97
C VAL A 163 -27.92 21.82 -7.99
N GLY A 164 -26.78 21.14 -7.83
CA GLY A 164 -25.46 21.76 -7.76
C GLY A 164 -24.94 21.97 -6.33
N ASP A 165 -25.80 21.92 -5.31
CA ASP A 165 -25.41 22.03 -3.90
C ASP A 165 -24.96 20.68 -3.34
N SER A 166 -24.30 20.72 -2.19
CA SER A 166 -23.81 19.54 -1.48
C SER A 166 -24.20 19.54 0.00
N GLN A 167 -24.41 18.35 0.54
CA GLN A 167 -24.65 18.10 1.97
C GLN A 167 -23.62 17.10 2.49
N HIS A 168 -23.00 17.46 3.62
CA HIS A 168 -22.13 16.52 4.34
C HIS A 168 -22.96 15.67 5.30
N PHE A 169 -22.86 14.34 5.14
CA PHE A 169 -23.43 13.34 6.04
C PHE A 169 -22.33 12.79 6.94
N GLN A 170 -22.55 12.87 8.25
CA GLN A 170 -21.61 12.36 9.24
C GLN A 170 -22.11 11.03 9.79
N VAL A 171 -21.24 10.01 9.76
CA VAL A 171 -21.49 8.71 10.38
C VAL A 171 -20.89 8.67 11.77
N THR A 172 -21.65 8.09 12.73
CA THR A 172 -21.16 7.77 14.07
C THR A 172 -21.45 6.29 14.32
N ALA A 173 -20.41 5.54 14.68
CA ALA A 173 -20.54 4.15 15.11
C ALA A 173 -20.58 4.08 16.64
N TYR A 174 -21.36 3.15 17.17
CA TYR A 174 -21.50 2.94 18.62
C TYR A 174 -21.21 1.49 18.96
N GLY A 175 -20.50 1.28 20.08
CA GLY A 175 -20.30 -0.02 20.69
C GLY A 175 -21.58 -0.57 21.36
N PRO A 176 -21.55 -1.82 21.89
CA PRO A 176 -22.66 -2.40 22.65
C PRO A 176 -23.00 -1.63 23.93
N ASP A 177 -22.04 -0.90 24.48
CA ASP A 177 -22.15 -0.02 25.63
C ASP A 177 -22.76 1.35 25.30
N GLY A 178 -23.04 1.61 24.00
CA GLY A 178 -23.55 2.88 23.52
C GLY A 178 -22.49 3.98 23.42
N ILE A 179 -21.22 3.67 23.65
CA ILE A 179 -20.12 4.63 23.53
C ILE A 179 -19.73 4.77 22.05
N PRO A 180 -19.49 6.00 21.55
CA PRO A 180 -19.01 6.20 20.20
C PRO A 180 -17.64 5.53 19.98
N VAL A 181 -17.50 4.78 18.88
CA VAL A 181 -16.24 4.22 18.42
C VAL A 181 -15.57 5.25 17.51
N PRO A 182 -14.38 5.78 17.89
CA PRO A 182 -13.70 6.79 17.10
C PRO A 182 -13.10 6.21 15.82
N ASP A 183 -12.75 7.10 14.88
CA ASP A 183 -11.95 6.86 13.70
C ASP A 183 -12.43 5.68 12.82
N VAL A 184 -13.75 5.52 12.69
CA VAL A 184 -14.32 4.49 11.80
C VAL A 184 -14.27 4.94 10.35
N ALA A 185 -13.59 4.17 9.53
CA ALA A 185 -13.62 4.33 8.07
C ALA A 185 -14.90 3.67 7.53
N ALA A 186 -15.81 4.47 6.99
CA ALA A 186 -17.08 4.01 6.45
C ALA A 186 -17.18 4.27 4.95
N ALA A 187 -17.76 3.34 4.22
CA ALA A 187 -17.99 3.50 2.78
C ALA A 187 -19.43 4.00 2.53
N PHE A 188 -19.52 5.18 1.92
CA PHE A 188 -20.81 5.77 1.55
C PHE A 188 -21.24 5.32 0.17
N LYS A 189 -22.55 5.10 0.01
CA LYS A 189 -23.19 4.74 -1.26
C LYS A 189 -24.48 5.54 -1.45
N SER A 190 -24.75 5.93 -2.69
CA SER A 190 -26.03 6.51 -3.08
C SER A 190 -26.89 5.45 -3.75
N SER A 191 -28.18 5.37 -3.38
CA SER A 191 -29.16 4.52 -4.05
C SER A 191 -29.49 4.98 -5.47
N ASN A 192 -29.24 6.26 -5.77
CA ASN A 192 -29.48 6.85 -7.08
C ASN A 192 -28.39 7.88 -7.45
N PRO A 193 -27.24 7.44 -8.00
CA PRO A 193 -26.13 8.31 -8.37
C PRO A 193 -26.45 9.36 -9.44
N GLU A 194 -27.54 9.21 -10.18
CA GLU A 194 -28.03 10.20 -11.15
C GLU A 194 -28.71 11.39 -10.48
N VAL A 195 -29.35 11.16 -9.33
CA VAL A 195 -29.97 12.22 -8.51
C VAL A 195 -28.94 12.85 -7.59
N ALA A 196 -28.13 12.04 -6.90
CA ALA A 196 -27.07 12.52 -6.03
C ALA A 196 -25.91 11.51 -5.96
N SER A 197 -24.67 11.99 -6.09
CA SER A 197 -23.48 11.18 -5.80
C SER A 197 -22.97 11.50 -4.40
N VAL A 198 -22.28 10.55 -3.77
CA VAL A 198 -21.62 10.74 -2.48
C VAL A 198 -20.16 10.31 -2.60
N ASP A 199 -19.25 11.06 -1.97
CA ASP A 199 -17.82 10.74 -1.91
C ASP A 199 -17.45 9.95 -0.64
N ALA A 200 -16.17 9.58 -0.53
CA ALA A 200 -15.65 8.84 0.62
C ALA A 200 -15.67 9.64 1.95
N ALA A 201 -15.75 10.96 1.87
CA ALA A 201 -15.86 11.83 3.03
C ALA A 201 -17.32 12.03 3.50
N GLY A 202 -18.30 11.44 2.81
CA GLY A 202 -19.72 11.59 3.12
C GLY A 202 -20.35 12.87 2.56
N VAL A 203 -19.68 13.55 1.62
CA VAL A 203 -20.25 14.73 0.95
C VAL A 203 -21.09 14.26 -0.22
N ALA A 204 -22.42 14.47 -0.12
CA ALA A 204 -23.37 14.14 -1.15
C ALA A 204 -23.72 15.38 -1.97
N SER A 205 -23.57 15.31 -3.30
CA SER A 205 -23.81 16.40 -4.25
C SER A 205 -25.06 16.12 -5.09
N GLY A 206 -26.03 17.07 -5.07
CA GLY A 206 -27.27 17.01 -5.85
C GLY A 206 -27.01 17.27 -7.33
N LYS A 207 -27.43 16.34 -8.20
CA LYS A 207 -27.23 16.43 -9.64
C LYS A 207 -28.51 16.65 -10.42
N LYS A 208 -29.62 16.11 -9.95
CA LYS A 208 -30.92 16.16 -10.60
C LYS A 208 -32.02 16.13 -9.55
N THR A 209 -33.13 16.83 -9.82
CA THR A 209 -34.33 16.81 -8.96
C THR A 209 -34.81 15.37 -8.70
N GLY A 210 -35.05 15.03 -7.45
CA GLY A 210 -35.49 13.72 -7.01
C GLY A 210 -35.06 13.38 -5.58
N ALA A 211 -35.12 12.10 -5.23
CA ALA A 211 -34.69 11.60 -3.93
C ALA A 211 -33.60 10.54 -4.13
N ALA A 212 -32.61 10.56 -3.23
CA ALA A 212 -31.59 9.52 -3.12
C ALA A 212 -31.41 9.13 -1.63
N VAL A 213 -31.25 7.85 -1.36
CA VAL A 213 -30.88 7.36 -0.03
C VAL A 213 -29.35 7.23 0.01
N ILE A 214 -28.74 7.90 0.98
CA ILE A 214 -27.33 7.76 1.29
C ILE A 214 -27.19 6.69 2.35
N ARG A 215 -26.44 5.64 2.04
CA ARG A 215 -26.27 4.43 2.87
C ARG A 215 -24.82 4.24 3.26
N VAL A 216 -24.61 3.78 4.48
CA VAL A 216 -23.33 3.34 5.01
C VAL A 216 -23.46 1.94 5.56
N ASP A 217 -22.54 1.06 5.15
CA ASP A 217 -22.43 -0.30 5.65
C ASP A 217 -21.04 -0.44 6.35
N LEU A 218 -21.03 -0.92 7.61
CA LEU A 218 -19.80 -1.13 8.36
C LEU A 218 -20.00 -2.25 9.39
N ALA A 219 -19.12 -3.25 9.41
CA ALA A 219 -19.13 -4.37 10.37
C ALA A 219 -20.49 -5.06 10.49
N GLY A 220 -21.23 -5.20 9.39
CA GLY A 220 -22.57 -5.82 9.35
C GLY A 220 -23.70 -4.92 9.83
N GLN A 221 -23.43 -3.68 10.23
CA GLN A 221 -24.41 -2.65 10.57
C GLN A 221 -24.64 -1.73 9.38
N THR A 222 -25.84 -1.18 9.29
CA THR A 222 -26.26 -0.24 8.22
C THR A 222 -26.88 1.01 8.83
N ALA A 223 -26.56 2.17 8.25
CA ALA A 223 -27.30 3.41 8.51
C ALA A 223 -27.69 4.08 7.19
N GLU A 224 -28.83 4.74 7.17
CA GLU A 224 -29.37 5.39 5.98
C GLU A 224 -29.86 6.81 6.31
N ALA A 225 -29.73 7.69 5.32
CA ALA A 225 -30.25 9.04 5.34
C ALA A 225 -30.86 9.40 3.97
N THR A 226 -31.86 10.26 3.96
CA THR A 226 -32.51 10.68 2.72
C THR A 226 -32.03 12.06 2.29
N LEU A 227 -31.58 12.18 1.05
CA LEU A 227 -31.30 13.45 0.40
C LEU A 227 -32.36 13.74 -0.65
N LEU A 228 -33.06 14.87 -0.48
CA LEU A 228 -33.98 15.42 -1.46
C LEU A 228 -33.26 16.50 -2.26
N VAL A 229 -33.39 16.47 -3.57
CA VAL A 229 -32.81 17.44 -4.50
C VAL A 229 -33.94 18.12 -5.25
N ASN A 230 -34.01 19.45 -5.19
CA ASN A 230 -35.03 20.28 -5.89
C ASN A 230 -34.40 21.37 -6.75
#